data_8bfb5258fd0fbe0843040cabcb3eb041
#
_entry.id   8bfb5258fd0fbe0843040cabcb3eb041
#
_cell.length_a   1.000
_cell.length_b   1.000
_cell.length_c   1.000
_cell.angle_alpha   90.00
_cell.angle_beta   90.00
_cell.angle_gamma   90.00
#
_symmetry.space_group_name_H-M   'P 1'
#
loop_
_entity.id
_entity.type
_entity.pdbx_description
1 polymer ?
#
loop_
_entity_poly.entity_id
_entity_poly.type
_entity_poly.pdbx_seq_one_letter_code
_entity_poly.pdbx_strand_id
1 'polypeptide(L)'
;MGYLLCAHDLLFRSAFMQAPCSYPQAGGRYPSLDIGGAAGDRCRGIRGCGFFKLASLFILGAFLGDIVETVFCLATTGRLMSRSSLVFGPFSIVWGLACALLTWILYRYRDKSDRYIFVFGTILGGAYEYVCSVFTEMAFGTVFWDYSEIPFNLGGRINLLYCFFWGIAAVVWMKGMYPFLSRQIEKLPARAGRAVCSILLVLLAADMLISALALVRYSERQTGSPEQTAVGQILDEYFPDEFIEKRYENLKLAD
;
A
#
# COMPACT_ATOMS: atom_id res chain seq x y z
N MET A 1 -2.09 -15.24 30.80
CA MET A 1 -2.42 -14.44 29.62
C MET A 1 -1.56 -13.18 29.49
N GLY A 2 -0.33 -13.19 30.04
CA GLY A 2 0.59 -12.04 30.11
C GLY A 2 1.91 -12.21 29.34
N TYR A 3 2.17 -13.33 28.71
CA TYR A 3 3.45 -13.62 28.06
C TYR A 3 3.45 -13.52 26.52
N LEU A 4 2.30 -13.36 25.89
CA LEU A 4 2.21 -13.23 24.42
C LEU A 4 2.42 -11.79 23.91
N LEU A 5 2.20 -10.78 24.75
CA LEU A 5 2.38 -9.37 24.38
C LEU A 5 3.85 -8.91 24.38
N CYS A 6 4.71 -9.54 25.21
CA CYS A 6 6.15 -9.21 25.24
C CYS A 6 6.95 -9.76 24.06
N ALA A 7 6.53 -10.86 23.43
CA ALA A 7 7.23 -11.46 22.29
C ALA A 7 6.98 -10.67 21.00
N HIS A 8 5.82 -10.07 20.86
CA HIS A 8 5.46 -9.26 19.67
C HIS A 8 6.25 -7.95 19.62
N ASP A 9 6.46 -7.30 20.77
CA ASP A 9 7.23 -6.05 20.85
C ASP A 9 8.75 -6.26 20.62
N LEU A 10 9.29 -7.41 21.01
CA LEU A 10 10.70 -7.75 20.82
C LEU A 10 11.02 -8.12 19.36
N LEU A 11 10.12 -8.80 18.66
CA LEU A 11 10.29 -9.15 17.23
C LEU A 11 10.12 -7.91 16.33
N PHE A 12 9.20 -7.02 16.66
CA PHE A 12 8.99 -5.78 15.91
C PHE A 12 10.16 -4.79 16.10
N ARG A 13 10.69 -4.67 17.32
CA ARG A 13 11.87 -3.82 17.61
C ARG A 13 13.15 -4.34 16.99
N SER A 14 13.39 -5.65 16.98
CA SER A 14 14.62 -6.22 16.43
C SER A 14 14.67 -6.18 14.88
N ALA A 15 13.52 -6.35 14.20
CA ALA A 15 13.45 -6.26 12.74
C ALA A 15 13.58 -4.82 12.20
N PHE A 16 13.12 -3.83 12.97
CA PHE A 16 13.15 -2.42 12.54
C PHE A 16 14.42 -1.66 12.95
N MET A 17 15.18 -2.12 13.95
CA MET A 17 16.32 -1.37 14.50
C MET A 17 17.71 -1.75 13.97
N GLN A 18 17.86 -2.82 13.19
CA GLN A 18 19.18 -3.28 12.75
C GLN A 18 19.29 -3.44 11.22
N ALA A 19 19.16 -2.33 10.49
CA ALA A 19 19.75 -2.26 9.16
C ALA A 19 21.07 -1.49 9.27
N PRO A 20 22.24 -2.14 9.16
CA PRO A 20 23.50 -1.43 9.14
C PRO A 20 23.60 -0.63 7.84
N CYS A 21 23.67 0.69 7.96
CA CYS A 21 24.04 1.61 6.88
C CYS A 21 25.54 1.43 6.59
N SER A 22 25.92 0.47 5.77
CA SER A 22 27.25 0.44 5.20
C SER A 22 27.21 1.15 3.84
N TYR A 23 27.65 2.40 3.83
CA TYR A 23 28.05 3.10 2.61
C TYR A 23 29.50 2.69 2.25
N PRO A 24 29.85 2.51 0.98
CA PRO A 24 31.25 2.43 0.57
C PRO A 24 31.90 3.80 0.83
N GLN A 25 32.94 3.82 1.63
CA GLN A 25 33.75 5.01 1.83
C GLN A 25 34.53 5.31 0.56
N ALA A 26 34.10 6.31 -0.20
CA ALA A 26 35.00 6.99 -1.11
C ALA A 26 35.98 7.81 -0.28
N GLY A 27 37.27 7.49 -0.39
CA GLY A 27 38.34 8.12 0.36
C GLY A 27 38.44 9.62 0.06
N GLY A 28 38.00 10.44 0.99
CA GLY A 28 38.18 11.87 1.03
C GLY A 28 38.28 12.32 2.48
N ARG A 29 39.46 12.77 2.90
CA ARG A 29 39.73 13.38 4.21
C ARG A 29 38.93 14.67 4.33
N TYR A 30 37.91 14.70 5.17
CA TYR A 30 37.29 15.94 5.65
C TYR A 30 37.64 16.13 7.12
N PRO A 31 37.97 17.38 7.54
CA PRO A 31 38.33 17.70 8.94
C PRO A 31 37.12 17.50 9.85
N SER A 32 37.35 16.87 10.98
CA SER A 32 36.41 16.67 12.07
C SER A 32 36.00 18.02 12.68
N LEU A 33 34.83 18.52 12.36
CA LEU A 33 34.12 19.51 13.14
C LEU A 33 33.17 18.77 14.08
N ASP A 34 33.61 18.67 15.31
CA ASP A 34 32.85 18.19 16.45
C ASP A 34 31.81 19.24 16.84
N ILE A 35 30.59 19.12 16.36
CA ILE A 35 29.45 19.92 16.79
C ILE A 35 28.50 19.01 17.54
N GLY A 36 28.51 19.23 18.87
CA GLY A 36 27.79 18.49 19.91
C GLY A 36 26.42 17.94 19.62
N GLY A 37 26.29 16.72 19.99
CA GLY A 37 25.31 15.88 20.65
C GLY A 37 23.79 16.06 20.51
N ALA A 38 23.21 16.97 19.74
CA ALA A 38 21.75 17.10 19.68
C ALA A 38 21.17 17.13 18.25
N ALA A 39 21.98 17.30 17.22
CA ALA A 39 21.54 17.33 15.82
C ALA A 39 21.60 15.96 15.13
N GLY A 40 22.43 15.03 15.63
CA GLY A 40 22.68 13.71 15.04
C GLY A 40 21.48 12.75 15.08
N ASP A 41 20.65 12.82 16.12
CA ASP A 41 19.50 11.91 16.26
C ASP A 41 18.26 12.35 15.46
N ARG A 42 18.16 13.62 15.10
CA ARG A 42 17.03 14.17 14.35
C ARG A 42 17.03 13.82 12.87
N CYS A 43 18.20 13.47 12.30
CA CYS A 43 18.32 13.10 10.88
C CYS A 43 18.22 11.59 10.61
N ARG A 44 18.30 10.74 11.66
CA ARG A 44 18.26 9.28 11.50
C ARG A 44 16.91 8.74 11.02
N GLY A 45 15.79 9.41 11.30
CA GLY A 45 14.44 8.94 10.96
C GLY A 45 14.02 9.10 9.48
N ILE A 46 14.76 9.88 8.69
CA ILE A 46 14.37 10.20 7.30
C ILE A 46 15.31 9.52 6.29
N ARG A 47 16.57 9.26 6.68
CA ARG A 47 17.53 8.55 5.83
C ARG A 47 17.40 7.03 6.02
N GLY A 48 17.35 6.27 4.92
CA GLY A 48 17.18 4.82 4.95
C GLY A 48 15.74 4.37 4.69
N CYS A 49 15.36 3.19 5.18
CA CYS A 49 14.02 2.59 5.02
C CYS A 49 13.25 2.61 6.35
N GLY A 50 13.19 3.78 7.02
CA GLY A 50 12.47 3.94 8.29
C GLY A 50 10.95 4.02 8.11
N PHE A 51 10.20 3.83 9.22
CA PHE A 51 8.74 3.87 9.24
C PHE A 51 8.15 5.10 8.55
N PHE A 52 8.66 6.29 8.86
CA PHE A 52 8.17 7.54 8.26
C PHE A 52 8.31 7.53 6.72
N LYS A 53 9.42 7.01 6.19
CA LYS A 53 9.62 6.91 4.75
C LYS A 53 8.67 5.89 4.12
N LEU A 54 8.51 4.72 4.72
CA LEU A 54 7.57 3.70 4.25
C LEU A 54 6.12 4.21 4.29
N ALA A 55 5.73 4.90 5.35
CA ALA A 55 4.42 5.53 5.45
C ALA A 55 4.19 6.61 4.38
N SER A 56 5.21 7.46 4.12
CA SER A 56 5.13 8.44 3.04
C SER A 56 5.03 7.77 1.67
N LEU A 57 5.79 6.69 1.43
CA LEU A 57 5.71 5.92 0.19
C LEU A 57 4.38 5.18 0.05
N PHE A 58 3.80 4.70 1.14
CA PHE A 58 2.45 4.14 1.16
C PHE A 58 1.42 5.17 0.69
N ILE A 59 1.40 6.38 1.27
CA ILE A 59 0.46 7.44 0.89
C ILE A 59 0.63 7.84 -0.57
N LEU A 60 1.88 8.09 -0.99
CA LEU A 60 2.19 8.47 -2.36
C LEU A 60 1.90 7.33 -3.35
N GLY A 61 2.22 6.09 -2.97
CA GLY A 61 1.92 4.90 -3.76
C GLY A 61 0.42 4.65 -3.90
N ALA A 62 -0.37 4.87 -2.85
CA ALA A 62 -1.83 4.77 -2.89
C ALA A 62 -2.44 5.79 -3.85
N PHE A 63 -1.97 7.03 -3.81
CA PHE A 63 -2.43 8.09 -4.69
C PHE A 63 -2.02 7.86 -6.16
N LEU A 64 -0.74 7.63 -6.40
CA LEU A 64 -0.20 7.42 -7.75
C LEU A 64 -0.73 6.13 -8.38
N GLY A 65 -0.87 5.08 -7.59
CA GLY A 65 -1.39 3.80 -8.05
C GLY A 65 -2.84 3.90 -8.53
N ASP A 66 -3.69 4.61 -7.80
CA ASP A 66 -5.06 4.87 -8.23
C ASP A 66 -5.12 5.61 -9.57
N ILE A 67 -4.30 6.66 -9.73
CA ILE A 67 -4.24 7.42 -10.99
C ILE A 67 -3.76 6.52 -12.14
N VAL A 68 -2.67 5.78 -11.93
CA VAL A 68 -2.09 4.90 -12.97
C VAL A 68 -3.09 3.82 -13.38
N GLU A 69 -3.76 3.19 -12.42
CA GLU A 69 -4.75 2.14 -12.67
C GLU A 69 -6.00 2.71 -13.37
N THR A 70 -6.49 3.88 -12.95
CA THR A 70 -7.60 4.57 -13.60
C THR A 70 -7.28 4.92 -15.06
N VAL A 71 -6.07 5.43 -15.32
CA VAL A 71 -5.61 5.73 -16.71
C VAL A 71 -5.44 4.43 -17.51
N PHE A 72 -4.92 3.37 -16.92
CA PHE A 72 -4.80 2.07 -17.56
C PHE A 72 -6.17 1.50 -17.94
N CYS A 73 -7.16 1.55 -17.04
CA CYS A 73 -8.53 1.14 -17.32
C CYS A 73 -9.15 1.96 -18.45
N LEU A 74 -8.97 3.28 -18.43
CA LEU A 74 -9.46 4.14 -19.50
C LEU A 74 -8.84 3.75 -20.85
N ALA A 75 -7.54 3.48 -20.90
CA ALA A 75 -6.83 3.11 -22.12
C ALA A 75 -7.23 1.72 -22.68
N THR A 76 -7.55 0.78 -21.80
CA THR A 76 -7.87 -0.61 -22.16
C THR A 76 -9.35 -0.85 -22.42
N THR A 77 -10.23 -0.18 -21.69
CA THR A 77 -11.69 -0.40 -21.75
C THR A 77 -12.43 0.74 -22.43
N GLY A 78 -11.79 1.90 -22.62
CA GLY A 78 -12.44 3.12 -23.11
C GLY A 78 -13.38 3.79 -22.10
N ARG A 79 -13.45 3.29 -20.86
CA ARG A 79 -14.33 3.78 -19.81
C ARG A 79 -13.51 4.39 -18.67
N LEU A 80 -13.90 5.57 -18.22
CA LEU A 80 -13.33 6.19 -17.03
C LEU A 80 -14.06 5.64 -15.81
N MET A 81 -13.42 4.74 -15.07
CA MET A 81 -13.93 4.18 -13.82
C MET A 81 -12.93 4.42 -12.68
N SER A 82 -13.42 4.73 -11.50
CA SER A 82 -12.58 4.89 -10.32
C SER A 82 -11.96 3.56 -9.92
N ARG A 83 -10.65 3.58 -9.60
CA ARG A 83 -9.91 2.42 -9.08
C ARG A 83 -9.54 2.58 -7.61
N SER A 84 -10.14 3.57 -6.94
CA SER A 84 -9.92 3.80 -5.53
C SER A 84 -10.44 2.66 -4.66
N SER A 85 -9.67 2.32 -3.62
CA SER A 85 -10.09 1.36 -2.60
C SER A 85 -10.95 2.00 -1.50
N LEU A 86 -11.09 3.33 -1.48
CA LEU A 86 -11.73 4.10 -0.41
C LEU A 86 -12.96 4.86 -0.93
N VAL A 87 -13.92 5.12 -0.05
CA VAL A 87 -15.11 5.90 -0.39
C VAL A 87 -14.78 7.36 -0.66
N PHE A 88 -13.72 7.90 -0.05
CA PHE A 88 -13.28 9.27 -0.28
C PHE A 88 -11.90 9.31 -0.96
N GLY A 89 -11.71 10.28 -1.83
CA GLY A 89 -10.43 10.58 -2.48
C GLY A 89 -9.93 9.50 -3.46
N PRO A 90 -8.87 9.80 -4.19
CA PRO A 90 -8.27 8.90 -5.18
C PRO A 90 -7.12 8.10 -4.53
N PHE A 91 -7.43 7.11 -3.72
CA PHE A 91 -6.43 6.30 -3.02
C PHE A 91 -6.69 4.80 -3.20
N SER A 92 -5.76 4.10 -3.80
CA SER A 92 -5.73 2.64 -3.86
C SER A 92 -4.83 2.08 -2.76
N ILE A 93 -5.45 1.53 -1.70
CA ILE A 93 -4.72 0.94 -0.57
C ILE A 93 -3.87 -0.25 -1.03
N VAL A 94 -4.36 -1.00 -2.01
CA VAL A 94 -3.62 -2.13 -2.61
C VAL A 94 -2.29 -1.64 -3.20
N TRP A 95 -2.29 -0.58 -4.00
CA TRP A 95 -1.06 0.00 -4.55
C TRP A 95 -0.17 0.62 -3.48
N GLY A 96 -0.74 1.31 -2.51
CA GLY A 96 0.02 1.90 -1.41
C GLY A 96 0.77 0.85 -0.61
N LEU A 97 0.10 -0.22 -0.19
CA LEU A 97 0.71 -1.34 0.52
C LEU A 97 1.73 -2.07 -0.34
N ALA A 98 1.44 -2.32 -1.63
CA ALA A 98 2.38 -2.92 -2.55
C ALA A 98 3.69 -2.12 -2.63
N CYS A 99 3.61 -0.81 -2.82
CA CYS A 99 4.77 0.09 -2.88
C CYS A 99 5.60 0.05 -1.58
N ALA A 100 4.93 0.11 -0.43
CA ALA A 100 5.60 0.08 0.87
C ALA A 100 6.26 -1.28 1.15
N LEU A 101 5.53 -2.39 0.95
CA LEU A 101 6.02 -3.75 1.16
C LEU A 101 7.14 -4.09 0.19
N LEU A 102 6.98 -3.79 -1.09
CA LEU A 102 8.01 -4.02 -2.11
C LEU A 102 9.29 -3.26 -1.77
N THR A 103 9.16 -2.00 -1.35
CA THR A 103 10.30 -1.21 -0.91
C THR A 103 10.95 -1.85 0.32
N TRP A 104 10.18 -2.23 1.32
CA TRP A 104 10.70 -2.83 2.55
C TRP A 104 11.44 -4.14 2.28
N ILE A 105 10.86 -5.04 1.48
CA ILE A 105 11.44 -6.35 1.16
C ILE A 105 12.67 -6.21 0.25
N LEU A 106 12.56 -5.41 -0.83
CA LEU A 106 13.61 -5.30 -1.84
C LEU A 106 14.62 -4.19 -1.57
N TYR A 107 14.48 -3.42 -0.50
CA TYR A 107 15.41 -2.32 -0.18
C TYR A 107 16.88 -2.74 -0.16
N ARG A 108 17.18 -3.91 0.41
CA ARG A 108 18.54 -4.47 0.46
C ARG A 108 19.06 -4.91 -0.91
N TYR A 109 18.15 -5.18 -1.83
CA TYR A 109 18.43 -5.71 -3.17
C TYR A 109 18.25 -4.66 -4.27
N ARG A 110 18.01 -3.40 -3.93
CA ARG A 110 17.72 -2.31 -4.88
C ARG A 110 18.81 -2.09 -5.92
N ASP A 111 20.09 -2.45 -5.59
CA ASP A 111 21.23 -2.31 -6.47
C ASP A 111 21.47 -3.57 -7.34
N LYS A 112 20.67 -4.62 -7.18
CA LYS A 112 20.70 -5.82 -8.03
C LYS A 112 20.18 -5.49 -9.43
N SER A 113 20.45 -6.40 -10.38
CA SER A 113 20.02 -6.24 -11.77
C SER A 113 18.49 -6.14 -11.90
N ASP A 114 18.02 -5.54 -12.98
CA ASP A 114 16.60 -5.39 -13.26
C ASP A 114 15.92 -6.76 -13.40
N ARG A 115 16.62 -7.77 -13.96
CA ARG A 115 16.13 -9.15 -14.05
C ARG A 115 15.85 -9.74 -12.66
N TYR A 116 16.73 -9.48 -11.69
CA TYR A 116 16.53 -9.91 -10.31
C TYR A 116 15.27 -9.28 -9.71
N ILE A 117 15.14 -7.94 -9.82
CA ILE A 117 13.98 -7.21 -9.31
C ILE A 117 12.70 -7.67 -10.02
N PHE A 118 12.75 -7.90 -11.33
CA PHE A 118 11.62 -8.39 -12.12
C PHE A 118 11.13 -9.76 -11.63
N VAL A 119 12.02 -10.75 -11.49
CA VAL A 119 11.63 -12.10 -11.07
C VAL A 119 11.03 -12.09 -9.65
N PHE A 120 11.70 -11.42 -8.71
CA PHE A 120 11.17 -11.32 -7.34
C PHE A 120 9.90 -10.48 -7.29
N GLY A 121 9.80 -9.40 -8.07
CA GLY A 121 8.59 -8.59 -8.19
C GLY A 121 7.41 -9.37 -8.76
N THR A 122 7.63 -10.23 -9.74
CA THR A 122 6.61 -11.12 -10.30
C THR A 122 6.06 -12.07 -9.24
N ILE A 123 6.94 -12.72 -8.49
CA ILE A 123 6.54 -13.68 -7.45
C ILE A 123 5.83 -12.96 -6.27
N LEU A 124 6.46 -11.90 -5.76
CA LEU A 124 5.93 -11.15 -4.63
C LEU A 124 4.61 -10.45 -4.98
N GLY A 125 4.51 -9.90 -6.19
CA GLY A 125 3.30 -9.23 -6.66
C GLY A 125 2.13 -10.19 -6.84
N GLY A 126 2.36 -11.35 -7.46
CA GLY A 126 1.33 -12.38 -7.59
C GLY A 126 0.87 -12.93 -6.23
N ALA A 127 1.81 -13.21 -5.32
CA ALA A 127 1.46 -13.64 -3.96
C ALA A 127 0.67 -12.56 -3.20
N TYR A 128 1.09 -11.30 -3.33
CA TYR A 128 0.40 -10.16 -2.73
C TYR A 128 -1.03 -10.00 -3.27
N GLU A 129 -1.21 -10.05 -4.59
CA GLU A 129 -2.52 -9.95 -5.25
C GLU A 129 -3.45 -11.08 -4.80
N TYR A 130 -2.94 -12.31 -4.71
CA TYR A 130 -3.69 -13.45 -4.20
C TYR A 130 -4.17 -13.23 -2.76
N VAL A 131 -3.28 -12.77 -1.87
CA VAL A 131 -3.60 -12.48 -0.47
C VAL A 131 -4.63 -11.35 -0.37
N CYS A 132 -4.52 -10.30 -1.20
CA CYS A 132 -5.51 -9.22 -1.22
C CYS A 132 -6.89 -9.74 -1.64
N SER A 133 -6.97 -10.60 -2.67
CA SER A 133 -8.24 -11.20 -3.11
C SER A 133 -8.89 -12.04 -2.01
N VAL A 134 -8.13 -12.92 -1.35
CA VAL A 134 -8.62 -13.72 -0.21
C VAL A 134 -9.08 -12.82 0.94
N PHE A 135 -8.30 -11.78 1.25
CA PHE A 135 -8.62 -10.86 2.34
C PHE A 135 -9.95 -10.12 2.08
N THR A 136 -10.15 -9.58 0.88
CA THR A 136 -11.37 -8.81 0.57
C THR A 136 -12.61 -9.71 0.57
N GLU A 137 -12.50 -10.93 0.09
CA GLU A 137 -13.58 -11.91 0.16
C GLU A 137 -13.93 -12.28 1.61
N MET A 138 -12.93 -12.59 2.44
CA MET A 138 -13.15 -12.95 3.84
C MET A 138 -13.66 -11.78 4.69
N ALA A 139 -13.16 -10.56 4.45
CA ALA A 139 -13.46 -9.40 5.27
C ALA A 139 -14.77 -8.70 4.87
N PHE A 140 -15.11 -8.71 3.59
CA PHE A 140 -16.21 -7.93 3.03
C PHE A 140 -17.26 -8.78 2.28
N GLY A 141 -17.00 -10.07 2.07
CA GLY A 141 -17.85 -10.91 1.22
C GLY A 141 -17.87 -10.46 -0.24
N THR A 142 -16.81 -9.75 -0.68
CA THR A 142 -16.75 -9.14 -2.02
C THR A 142 -15.40 -9.36 -2.66
N VAL A 143 -15.38 -9.42 -4.00
CA VAL A 143 -14.15 -9.43 -4.81
C VAL A 143 -14.15 -8.24 -5.75
N PHE A 144 -12.96 -7.68 -6.01
CA PHE A 144 -12.79 -6.48 -6.83
C PHE A 144 -12.19 -6.77 -8.20
N TRP A 145 -11.77 -8.00 -8.46
CA TRP A 145 -11.31 -8.53 -9.75
C TRP A 145 -11.54 -10.02 -9.82
N ASP A 146 -11.68 -10.51 -11.04
CA ASP A 146 -11.89 -11.92 -11.34
C ASP A 146 -11.23 -12.24 -12.69
N TYR A 147 -10.27 -13.17 -12.67
CA TYR A 147 -9.51 -13.62 -13.84
C TYR A 147 -9.93 -15.00 -14.33
N SER A 148 -11.07 -15.53 -13.89
CA SER A 148 -11.52 -16.91 -14.21
C SER A 148 -11.59 -17.16 -15.71
N GLU A 149 -11.98 -16.13 -16.49
CA GLU A 149 -12.08 -16.21 -17.95
C GLU A 149 -10.73 -16.09 -18.68
N ILE A 150 -9.64 -15.77 -17.95
CA ILE A 150 -8.32 -15.54 -18.56
C ILE A 150 -7.46 -16.80 -18.37
N PRO A 151 -6.83 -17.36 -19.43
CA PRO A 151 -5.95 -18.52 -19.32
C PRO A 151 -4.80 -18.30 -18.32
N PHE A 152 -4.34 -19.38 -17.69
CA PHE A 152 -3.27 -19.38 -16.68
C PHE A 152 -3.62 -18.57 -15.42
N ASN A 153 -4.89 -18.53 -15.03
CA ASN A 153 -5.31 -18.03 -13.72
C ASN A 153 -5.19 -19.12 -12.65
N LEU A 154 -5.14 -18.69 -11.38
CA LEU A 154 -5.21 -19.56 -10.21
C LEU A 154 -6.44 -19.18 -9.40
N GLY A 155 -7.52 -19.95 -9.59
CA GLY A 155 -8.79 -19.74 -8.90
C GLY A 155 -9.42 -18.37 -9.16
N GLY A 156 -9.23 -17.77 -10.35
CA GLY A 156 -9.71 -16.43 -10.69
C GLY A 156 -9.02 -15.28 -9.94
N ARG A 157 -8.18 -15.59 -8.95
CA ARG A 157 -7.60 -14.58 -8.02
C ARG A 157 -6.36 -13.91 -8.56
N ILE A 158 -5.53 -14.66 -9.27
CA ILE A 158 -4.32 -14.14 -9.96
C ILE A 158 -4.21 -14.75 -11.34
N ASN A 159 -3.49 -14.07 -12.22
CA ASN A 159 -3.20 -14.51 -13.57
C ASN A 159 -1.72 -14.30 -13.89
N LEU A 160 -1.12 -15.25 -14.62
CA LEU A 160 0.31 -15.22 -14.94
C LEU A 160 0.73 -13.95 -15.69
N LEU A 161 -0.10 -13.45 -16.60
CA LEU A 161 0.19 -12.21 -17.33
C LEU A 161 0.27 -11.01 -16.38
N TYR A 162 -0.69 -10.90 -15.43
CA TYR A 162 -0.67 -9.82 -14.44
C TYR A 162 0.46 -9.98 -13.43
N CYS A 163 0.88 -11.20 -13.11
CA CYS A 163 2.11 -11.40 -12.33
C CYS A 163 3.34 -10.80 -13.03
N PHE A 164 3.46 -10.92 -14.35
CA PHE A 164 4.53 -10.26 -15.11
C PHE A 164 4.40 -8.72 -15.07
N PHE A 165 3.20 -8.17 -15.11
CA PHE A 165 3.00 -6.73 -14.93
C PHE A 165 3.45 -6.27 -13.54
N TRP A 166 3.22 -7.06 -12.48
CA TRP A 166 3.79 -6.80 -11.16
C TRP A 166 5.32 -6.79 -11.18
N GLY A 167 5.96 -7.68 -11.93
CA GLY A 167 7.41 -7.68 -12.13
C GLY A 167 7.91 -6.41 -12.80
N ILE A 168 7.23 -5.94 -13.85
CA ILE A 168 7.55 -4.66 -14.53
C ILE A 168 7.34 -3.49 -13.57
N ALA A 169 6.20 -3.45 -12.86
CA ALA A 169 5.91 -2.42 -11.88
C ALA A 169 6.98 -2.37 -10.77
N ALA A 170 7.47 -3.53 -10.32
CA ALA A 170 8.54 -3.61 -9.34
C ALA A 170 9.86 -2.99 -9.84
N VAL A 171 10.23 -3.23 -11.10
CA VAL A 171 11.43 -2.60 -11.71
C VAL A 171 11.25 -1.10 -11.82
N VAL A 172 10.11 -0.64 -12.37
CA VAL A 172 9.80 0.80 -12.50
C VAL A 172 9.81 1.48 -11.13
N TRP A 173 9.20 0.83 -10.14
CA TRP A 173 9.18 1.34 -8.78
C TRP A 173 10.57 1.42 -8.17
N MET A 174 11.30 0.30 -8.09
CA MET A 174 12.58 0.23 -7.37
C MET A 174 13.70 1.00 -8.07
N LYS A 175 13.71 1.08 -9.41
CA LYS A 175 14.77 1.74 -10.17
C LYS A 175 14.47 3.19 -10.54
N GLY A 176 13.20 3.56 -10.64
CA GLY A 176 12.76 4.90 -11.05
C GLY A 176 12.06 5.66 -9.92
N MET A 177 10.85 5.23 -9.57
CA MET A 177 9.95 5.98 -8.70
C MET A 177 10.47 6.08 -7.26
N TYR A 178 10.87 4.97 -6.66
CA TYR A 178 11.38 4.95 -5.29
C TYR A 178 12.58 5.88 -5.08
N PRO A 179 13.66 5.84 -5.89
CA PRO A 179 14.80 6.76 -5.73
C PRO A 179 14.40 8.22 -5.89
N PHE A 180 13.49 8.51 -6.81
CA PHE A 180 12.97 9.88 -7.02
C PHE A 180 12.18 10.36 -5.81
N LEU A 181 11.15 9.61 -5.39
CA LEU A 181 10.30 9.97 -4.25
C LEU A 181 11.09 10.02 -2.95
N SER A 182 12.01 9.07 -2.72
CA SER A 182 12.89 9.06 -1.57
C SER A 182 13.68 10.36 -1.43
N ARG A 183 14.26 10.86 -2.54
CA ARG A 183 14.98 12.15 -2.54
C ARG A 183 14.07 13.33 -2.24
N GLN A 184 12.81 13.32 -2.73
CA GLN A 184 11.88 14.42 -2.43
C GLN A 184 11.44 14.39 -0.97
N ILE A 185 11.13 13.21 -0.43
CA ILE A 185 10.78 13.06 1.00
C ILE A 185 11.92 13.53 1.90
N GLU A 186 13.18 13.25 1.53
CA GLU A 186 14.37 13.66 2.30
C GLU A 186 14.63 15.17 2.29
N LYS A 187 14.10 15.91 1.33
CA LYS A 187 14.18 17.39 1.28
C LYS A 187 13.19 18.06 2.24
N LEU A 188 12.15 17.36 2.67
CA LEU A 188 11.15 17.94 3.56
C LEU A 188 11.74 18.18 4.96
N PRO A 189 11.41 19.31 5.61
CA PRO A 189 11.78 19.54 6.99
C PRO A 189 11.23 18.42 7.89
N ALA A 190 12.09 17.77 8.66
CA ALA A 190 11.75 16.53 9.39
C ALA A 190 10.52 16.65 10.31
N ARG A 191 10.31 17.82 10.92
CA ARG A 191 9.15 18.07 11.79
C ARG A 191 7.86 18.21 10.99
N ALA A 192 7.89 19.08 9.97
CA ALA A 192 6.73 19.32 9.11
C ALA A 192 6.34 18.05 8.33
N GLY A 193 7.32 17.37 7.72
CA GLY A 193 7.07 16.12 6.98
C GLY A 193 6.44 15.04 7.85
N ARG A 194 6.93 14.84 9.09
CA ARG A 194 6.31 13.88 10.02
C ARG A 194 4.90 14.29 10.43
N ALA A 195 4.68 15.57 10.71
CA ALA A 195 3.34 16.04 11.08
C ALA A 195 2.33 15.81 9.94
N VAL A 196 2.68 16.24 8.72
CA VAL A 196 1.82 16.03 7.53
C VAL A 196 1.57 14.54 7.27
N CYS A 197 2.62 13.71 7.30
CA CYS A 197 2.47 12.26 7.10
C CYS A 197 1.56 11.65 8.17
N SER A 198 1.72 12.03 9.44
CA SER A 198 0.88 11.50 10.53
C SER A 198 -0.58 11.92 10.37
N ILE A 199 -0.85 13.18 10.00
CA ILE A 199 -2.21 13.66 9.74
C ILE A 199 -2.84 12.87 8.58
N LEU A 200 -2.12 12.73 7.46
CA LEU A 200 -2.61 11.97 6.31
C LEU A 200 -2.85 10.50 6.64
N LEU A 201 -1.98 9.86 7.44
CA LEU A 201 -2.20 8.49 7.89
C LEU A 201 -3.46 8.34 8.74
N VAL A 202 -3.71 9.30 9.65
CA VAL A 202 -4.93 9.28 10.48
C VAL A 202 -6.17 9.45 9.61
N LEU A 203 -6.14 10.38 8.64
CA LEU A 203 -7.26 10.59 7.72
C LEU A 203 -7.51 9.36 6.84
N LEU A 204 -6.45 8.76 6.28
CA LEU A 204 -6.57 7.52 5.50
C LEU A 204 -7.06 6.36 6.37
N ALA A 205 -6.60 6.23 7.60
CA ALA A 205 -7.08 5.18 8.50
C ALA A 205 -8.58 5.35 8.84
N ALA A 206 -9.03 6.58 9.05
CA ALA A 206 -10.45 6.87 9.24
C ALA A 206 -11.28 6.54 7.99
N ASP A 207 -10.79 6.93 6.80
CA ASP A 207 -11.44 6.61 5.54
C ASP A 207 -11.47 5.10 5.26
N MET A 208 -10.37 4.38 5.55
CA MET A 208 -10.34 2.92 5.46
C MET A 208 -11.39 2.26 6.36
N LEU A 209 -11.56 2.77 7.59
CA LEU A 209 -12.57 2.26 8.51
C LEU A 209 -13.99 2.52 7.98
N ILE A 210 -14.26 3.74 7.53
CA ILE A 210 -15.57 4.11 6.96
C ILE A 210 -15.85 3.26 5.71
N SER A 211 -14.87 3.13 4.81
CA SER A 211 -14.98 2.33 3.59
C SER A 211 -15.26 0.84 3.90
N ALA A 212 -14.57 0.29 4.89
CA ALA A 212 -14.77 -1.09 5.33
C ALA A 212 -16.19 -1.28 5.89
N LEU A 213 -16.66 -0.37 6.76
CA LEU A 213 -18.01 -0.42 7.31
C LEU A 213 -19.09 -0.28 6.21
N ALA A 214 -18.87 0.62 5.24
CA ALA A 214 -19.80 0.81 4.13
C ALA A 214 -19.86 -0.44 3.23
N LEU A 215 -18.74 -1.11 2.96
CA LEU A 215 -18.69 -2.35 2.17
C LEU A 215 -19.37 -3.52 2.90
N VAL A 216 -19.09 -3.70 4.19
CA VAL A 216 -19.77 -4.72 5.00
C VAL A 216 -21.28 -4.47 5.00
N ARG A 217 -21.68 -3.20 5.21
CA ARG A 217 -23.12 -2.86 5.22
C ARG A 217 -23.77 -3.09 3.86
N TYR A 218 -23.08 -2.78 2.76
CA TYR A 218 -23.54 -3.11 1.42
C TYR A 218 -23.74 -4.64 1.25
N SER A 219 -22.75 -5.43 1.64
CA SER A 219 -22.83 -6.91 1.58
C SER A 219 -24.02 -7.45 2.40
N GLU A 220 -24.25 -6.94 3.61
CA GLU A 220 -25.42 -7.30 4.44
C GLU A 220 -26.76 -7.01 3.74
N ARG A 221 -26.87 -5.85 3.08
CA ARG A 221 -28.08 -5.49 2.34
C ARG A 221 -28.32 -6.42 1.15
N GLN A 222 -27.26 -6.79 0.43
CA GLN A 222 -27.35 -7.68 -0.71
C GLN A 222 -27.69 -9.13 -0.32
N THR A 223 -27.25 -9.57 0.86
CA THR A 223 -27.58 -10.91 1.39
C THR A 223 -28.94 -10.99 2.11
N GLY A 224 -29.64 -9.86 2.23
CA GLY A 224 -31.02 -9.81 2.70
C GLY A 224 -31.21 -9.82 4.23
N SER A 225 -30.16 -9.58 5.02
CA SER A 225 -30.22 -9.65 6.48
C SER A 225 -29.56 -8.49 7.22
N PRO A 226 -29.79 -7.20 6.84
CA PRO A 226 -29.15 -6.09 7.53
C PRO A 226 -29.72 -5.90 8.93
N GLU A 227 -28.88 -5.96 9.95
CA GLU A 227 -29.27 -5.60 11.30
C GLU A 227 -29.66 -4.12 11.42
N GLN A 228 -30.75 -3.82 12.12
CA GLN A 228 -31.24 -2.46 12.34
C GLN A 228 -30.48 -1.81 13.51
N THR A 229 -29.26 -1.36 13.25
CA THR A 229 -28.44 -0.62 14.22
C THR A 229 -28.40 0.87 13.88
N ALA A 230 -28.14 1.75 14.87
CA ALA A 230 -28.00 3.19 14.63
C ALA A 230 -26.84 3.48 13.63
N VAL A 231 -25.74 2.73 13.71
CA VAL A 231 -24.62 2.84 12.78
C VAL A 231 -25.05 2.39 11.38
N GLY A 232 -25.80 1.27 11.27
CA GLY A 232 -26.35 0.78 10.03
C GLY A 232 -27.22 1.81 9.33
N GLN A 233 -28.12 2.50 10.07
CA GLN A 233 -28.99 3.54 9.52
C GLN A 233 -28.17 4.73 8.96
N ILE A 234 -27.14 5.17 9.67
CA ILE A 234 -26.23 6.22 9.19
C ILE A 234 -25.52 5.77 7.91
N LEU A 235 -25.02 4.53 7.86
CA LEU A 235 -24.37 4.00 6.68
C LEU A 235 -25.32 3.87 5.49
N ASP A 236 -26.57 3.48 5.72
CA ASP A 236 -27.61 3.39 4.68
C ASP A 236 -27.96 4.76 4.10
N GLU A 237 -27.97 5.81 4.94
CA GLU A 237 -28.24 7.20 4.51
C GLU A 237 -27.09 7.78 3.68
N TYR A 238 -25.82 7.62 4.14
CA TYR A 238 -24.66 8.24 3.50
C TYR A 238 -24.03 7.41 2.38
N PHE A 239 -24.19 6.07 2.42
CA PHE A 239 -23.61 5.12 1.47
C PHE A 239 -24.68 4.15 0.93
N PRO A 240 -25.72 4.64 0.22
CA PRO A 240 -26.71 3.77 -0.42
C PRO A 240 -26.06 2.89 -1.50
N ASP A 241 -26.75 1.84 -1.94
CA ASP A 241 -26.25 0.86 -2.89
C ASP A 241 -25.76 1.51 -4.19
N GLU A 242 -26.52 2.46 -4.73
CA GLU A 242 -26.14 3.21 -5.94
C GLU A 242 -24.80 3.94 -5.79
N PHE A 243 -24.52 4.48 -4.58
CA PHE A 243 -23.23 5.12 -4.31
C PHE A 243 -22.10 4.10 -4.32
N ILE A 244 -22.27 2.96 -3.65
CA ILE A 244 -21.26 1.91 -3.56
C ILE A 244 -20.96 1.30 -4.94
N GLU A 245 -22.00 0.97 -5.71
CA GLU A 245 -21.89 0.41 -7.07
C GLU A 245 -21.18 1.39 -8.03
N LYS A 246 -21.50 2.67 -7.94
CA LYS A 246 -20.81 3.71 -8.72
C LYS A 246 -19.37 3.93 -8.29
N ARG A 247 -19.10 3.80 -6.98
CA ARG A 247 -17.75 3.99 -6.44
C ARG A 247 -16.84 2.81 -6.76
N TYR A 248 -17.36 1.60 -6.70
CA TYR A 248 -16.66 0.34 -6.89
C TYR A 248 -17.26 -0.46 -8.06
N GLU A 249 -17.13 0.10 -9.28
CA GLU A 249 -17.75 -0.47 -10.49
C GLU A 249 -17.40 -1.93 -10.81
N ASN A 250 -16.29 -2.43 -10.28
CA ASN A 250 -15.85 -3.83 -10.48
C ASN A 250 -16.18 -4.74 -9.27
N LEU A 251 -16.86 -4.22 -8.26
CA LEU A 251 -17.24 -4.98 -7.08
C LEU A 251 -18.23 -6.08 -7.48
N LYS A 252 -17.95 -7.32 -7.06
CA LYS A 252 -18.86 -8.47 -7.15
C LYS A 252 -19.01 -9.06 -5.77
N LEU A 253 -20.20 -9.56 -5.45
CA LEU A 253 -20.38 -10.39 -4.26
C LEU A 253 -19.63 -11.71 -4.45
N ALA A 254 -19.02 -12.20 -3.39
CA ALA A 254 -18.46 -13.54 -3.38
C ALA A 254 -19.60 -14.58 -3.31
N ASP A 255 -19.49 -15.65 -4.08
CA ASP A 255 -20.44 -16.77 -4.11
C ASP A 255 -20.39 -17.59 -2.82
#